data_f10467d68304020b0604c514f53044f7
#
_entry.id   f10467d68304020b0604c514f53044f7
#
_cell.length_a   1.000
_cell.length_b   1.000
_cell.length_c   1.000
_cell.angle_alpha   90.00
_cell.angle_beta   90.00
_cell.angle_gamma   90.00
#
_symmetry.space_group_name_H-M   'P 1'
#
loop_
_entity.id
_entity.type
_entity.pdbx_description
1 polymer ?
#
loop_
_entity_poly.entity_id
_entity_poly.type
_entity_poly.pdbx_seq_one_letter_code
_entity_poly.pdbx_strand_id
1 'polypeptide(L)'
;PKEFANYLRLFLREGELDGVRLVKPESIDRMMEARSPRAVRSGGEQWYGLHLVRYCSGGQVWYGHSGRLDGYLADMAWCPELDVGYAFMINTSTGEGFSKLRKEFRRFLVKGQNPRKLPSVPEIEVEVLASYAGYYQAVMPRRERRRFLAPFWGMVQVEAVDAGLKLTALNGWKREARKLLPLSDRVFRRPTVHLASAVFFDGEDEGRASFSISNEYQRVPKALVWTRWILAGTALILMATTIPFALIWVPRLFFGRRLREEQFLSVRVLPLICTLSLVACLAILSEGQSDEIGNFGRMSPWSLGFFVSTLFFAISAAAGLGVAFSAKRSSIRRGVRWHSLLVASAQTMLAFYLAYWGLLGLRSWV
;
A
#
# COMPACT_ATOMS: atom_id res chain seq x y z
N PRO A 1 15.26 14.91 -23.63
CA PRO A 1 15.83 13.54 -23.67
C PRO A 1 17.33 13.52 -23.90
N LYS A 2 17.91 14.35 -24.85
CA LYS A 2 19.35 14.35 -25.14
C LYS A 2 20.23 14.65 -23.92
N GLU A 3 19.86 15.64 -23.12
CA GLU A 3 20.55 15.98 -21.86
C GLU A 3 20.51 14.85 -20.83
N PHE A 4 19.40 14.09 -20.79
CA PHE A 4 19.30 12.90 -19.95
C PHE A 4 20.25 11.78 -20.40
N ALA A 5 20.55 11.68 -21.68
CA ALA A 5 21.59 10.77 -22.17
C ALA A 5 22.98 11.14 -21.63
N ASN A 6 23.30 12.42 -21.53
CA ASN A 6 24.56 12.88 -20.91
C ASN A 6 24.58 12.52 -19.40
N TYR A 7 23.47 12.63 -18.70
CA TYR A 7 23.38 12.19 -17.32
C TYR A 7 23.63 10.69 -17.16
N LEU A 8 23.13 9.84 -18.06
CA LEU A 8 23.42 8.40 -18.05
C LEU A 8 24.90 8.11 -18.40
N ARG A 9 25.49 8.85 -19.38
CA ARG A 9 26.91 8.75 -19.72
C ARG A 9 27.79 9.08 -18.52
N LEU A 10 27.39 10.03 -17.67
CA LEU A 10 28.12 10.39 -16.46
C LEU A 10 28.26 9.19 -15.51
N PHE A 11 27.20 8.38 -15.35
CA PHE A 11 27.27 7.15 -14.55
C PHE A 11 28.09 6.05 -15.21
N LEU A 12 27.95 5.86 -16.53
CA LEU A 12 28.69 4.86 -17.29
C LEU A 12 30.20 5.20 -17.39
N ARG A 13 30.57 6.49 -17.27
CA ARG A 13 31.95 6.98 -17.28
C ARG A 13 32.44 7.39 -15.88
N GLU A 14 31.86 6.84 -14.83
CA GLU A 14 32.30 7.03 -13.44
C GLU A 14 32.51 8.50 -13.05
N GLY A 15 31.62 9.37 -13.51
CA GLY A 15 31.62 10.78 -13.17
C GLY A 15 32.35 11.70 -14.18
N GLU A 16 32.73 11.18 -15.33
CA GLU A 16 33.34 11.95 -16.42
C GLU A 16 32.36 12.15 -17.59
N LEU A 17 32.35 13.33 -18.18
CA LEU A 17 31.58 13.66 -19.37
C LEU A 17 32.42 14.49 -20.32
N ASP A 18 32.60 14.01 -21.57
CA ASP A 18 33.33 14.65 -22.64
C ASP A 18 34.77 15.11 -22.24
N GLY A 19 35.48 14.27 -21.48
CA GLY A 19 36.83 14.50 -21.00
C GLY A 19 36.94 15.38 -19.75
N VAL A 20 35.80 15.86 -19.21
CA VAL A 20 35.76 16.65 -17.97
C VAL A 20 35.20 15.83 -16.82
N ARG A 21 35.94 15.74 -15.74
CA ARG A 21 35.49 15.10 -14.53
C ARG A 21 34.56 16.01 -13.71
N LEU A 22 33.26 15.72 -13.75
CA LEU A 22 32.23 16.47 -13.03
C LEU A 22 31.99 15.95 -11.63
N VAL A 23 32.13 14.62 -11.42
CA VAL A 23 31.90 13.94 -10.16
C VAL A 23 33.04 12.96 -9.92
N LYS A 24 33.49 12.82 -8.69
CA LYS A 24 34.49 11.80 -8.32
C LYS A 24 33.93 10.38 -8.44
N PRO A 25 34.73 9.39 -8.89
CA PRO A 25 34.28 7.99 -8.97
C PRO A 25 33.68 7.48 -7.65
N GLU A 26 34.31 7.81 -6.52
CA GLU A 26 33.85 7.40 -5.19
C GLU A 26 32.46 7.96 -4.83
N SER A 27 32.09 9.11 -5.43
CA SER A 27 30.77 9.68 -5.26
C SER A 27 29.72 8.93 -6.08
N ILE A 28 30.08 8.46 -7.28
CA ILE A 28 29.22 7.60 -8.10
C ILE A 28 29.01 6.26 -7.37
N ASP A 29 30.07 5.64 -6.87
CA ASP A 29 29.99 4.40 -6.09
C ASP A 29 29.10 4.57 -4.88
N ARG A 30 29.25 5.67 -4.14
CA ARG A 30 28.41 6.00 -2.99
C ARG A 30 26.93 6.17 -3.35
N MET A 31 26.61 6.69 -4.55
CA MET A 31 25.22 6.80 -5.04
C MET A 31 24.64 5.43 -5.38
N MET A 32 25.49 4.52 -5.86
CA MET A 32 25.15 3.16 -6.24
C MET A 32 25.21 2.17 -5.07
N GLU A 33 25.69 2.60 -3.90
CA GLU A 33 25.79 1.77 -2.70
C GLU A 33 24.42 1.51 -2.08
N ALA A 34 24.23 0.31 -1.55
CA ALA A 34 23.00 -0.08 -0.87
C ALA A 34 22.77 0.71 0.43
N ARG A 35 21.57 1.28 0.56
CA ARG A 35 21.15 2.03 1.76
C ARG A 35 20.07 1.31 2.58
N SER A 36 19.75 0.07 2.24
CA SER A 36 18.88 -0.82 3.05
C SER A 36 19.76 -1.72 3.94
N PRO A 37 20.20 -1.26 5.11
CA PRO A 37 21.32 -1.90 5.83
C PRO A 37 21.02 -3.33 6.24
N ARG A 38 19.78 -3.65 6.63
CA ARG A 38 19.41 -4.99 7.09
C ARG A 38 19.35 -5.99 5.95
N ALA A 39 18.56 -5.71 4.92
CA ALA A 39 18.41 -6.61 3.78
C ALA A 39 19.76 -6.90 3.13
N VAL A 40 20.62 -5.89 2.95
CA VAL A 40 21.94 -6.05 2.34
C VAL A 40 22.89 -6.82 3.23
N ARG A 41 22.96 -6.50 4.54
CA ARG A 41 23.79 -7.27 5.49
C ARG A 41 23.36 -8.72 5.60
N SER A 42 22.10 -9.00 5.30
CA SER A 42 21.55 -10.36 5.28
C SER A 42 21.65 -11.05 3.92
N GLY A 43 22.36 -10.46 2.93
CA GLY A 43 22.61 -11.05 1.61
C GLY A 43 21.69 -10.60 0.49
N GLY A 44 20.92 -9.53 0.69
CA GLY A 44 20.05 -8.95 -0.36
C GLY A 44 20.87 -8.25 -1.44
N GLU A 45 20.60 -8.54 -2.71
CA GLU A 45 21.32 -7.97 -3.85
C GLU A 45 20.47 -6.99 -4.69
N GLN A 46 19.17 -6.92 -4.43
CA GLN A 46 18.27 -5.90 -5.00
C GLN A 46 17.94 -4.87 -3.93
N TRP A 47 18.29 -3.62 -4.16
CA TRP A 47 18.23 -2.58 -3.14
C TRP A 47 17.99 -1.18 -3.72
N TYR A 48 17.73 -0.26 -2.83
CA TYR A 48 17.60 1.17 -3.09
C TYR A 48 18.78 1.91 -2.47
N GLY A 49 19.55 2.62 -3.29
CA GLY A 49 20.66 3.46 -2.85
C GLY A 49 20.26 4.91 -2.57
N LEU A 50 21.16 5.85 -2.83
CA LEU A 50 20.82 7.28 -2.82
C LEU A 50 20.04 7.62 -4.09
N HIS A 51 18.76 7.47 -4.17
CA HIS A 51 17.85 7.65 -5.30
C HIS A 51 17.96 6.63 -6.46
N LEU A 52 18.84 5.67 -6.40
CA LEU A 52 18.99 4.64 -7.43
C LEU A 52 18.49 3.28 -6.96
N VAL A 53 17.91 2.53 -7.87
CA VAL A 53 17.47 1.15 -7.63
C VAL A 53 18.39 0.21 -8.40
N ARG A 54 18.93 -0.79 -7.70
CA ARG A 54 19.63 -1.92 -8.33
C ARG A 54 18.68 -3.10 -8.48
N TYR A 55 18.54 -3.63 -9.68
CA TYR A 55 17.64 -4.75 -9.98
C TYR A 55 18.15 -5.60 -11.15
N CYS A 56 17.58 -6.79 -11.31
CA CYS A 56 17.85 -7.66 -12.46
C CYS A 56 16.70 -7.66 -13.46
N SER A 57 17.02 -7.52 -14.73
CA SER A 57 16.08 -7.62 -15.85
C SER A 57 16.79 -8.15 -17.10
N GLY A 58 16.18 -9.12 -17.81
CA GLY A 58 16.79 -9.72 -19.00
C GLY A 58 18.12 -10.44 -18.75
N GLY A 59 18.32 -10.95 -17.53
CA GLY A 59 19.57 -11.62 -17.14
C GLY A 59 20.71 -10.66 -16.81
N GLN A 60 20.48 -9.34 -16.86
CA GLN A 60 21.50 -8.32 -16.60
C GLN A 60 21.16 -7.48 -15.38
N VAL A 61 22.19 -6.88 -14.76
CA VAL A 61 22.04 -5.98 -13.61
C VAL A 61 21.88 -4.54 -14.10
N TRP A 62 20.84 -3.90 -13.67
CA TRP A 62 20.51 -2.53 -14.03
C TRP A 62 20.49 -1.64 -12.79
N TYR A 63 20.93 -0.42 -13.00
CA TYR A 63 20.75 0.70 -12.08
C TYR A 63 19.84 1.72 -12.74
N GLY A 64 18.99 2.38 -11.98
CA GLY A 64 18.09 3.38 -12.55
C GLY A 64 17.04 3.87 -11.57
N HIS A 65 16.17 4.73 -12.08
CA HIS A 65 15.04 5.25 -11.33
C HIS A 65 13.88 5.60 -12.26
N SER A 66 12.66 5.45 -11.77
CA SER A 66 11.44 5.86 -12.47
C SER A 66 10.88 7.12 -11.84
N GLY A 67 10.38 8.04 -12.66
CA GLY A 67 9.64 9.24 -12.24
C GLY A 67 8.16 9.12 -12.53
N ARG A 68 7.33 9.67 -11.64
CA ARG A 68 5.88 9.75 -11.83
C ARG A 68 5.35 11.08 -11.31
N LEU A 69 4.73 11.81 -12.20
CA LEU A 69 3.87 12.97 -11.90
C LEU A 69 2.52 12.75 -12.58
N ASP A 70 1.51 13.53 -12.19
CA ASP A 70 0.21 13.46 -12.86
C ASP A 70 0.35 13.87 -14.32
N GLY A 71 -0.07 12.98 -15.23
CA GLY A 71 0.08 13.16 -16.68
C GLY A 71 1.45 12.77 -17.24
N TYR A 72 2.47 12.46 -16.43
CA TYR A 72 3.82 12.21 -16.90
C TYR A 72 4.46 11.01 -16.21
N LEU A 73 5.10 10.15 -17.00
CA LEU A 73 5.93 9.06 -16.53
C LEU A 73 7.30 9.12 -17.20
N ALA A 74 8.34 8.83 -16.44
CA ALA A 74 9.71 8.77 -16.90
C ALA A 74 10.43 7.53 -16.37
N ASP A 75 11.33 6.97 -17.13
CA ASP A 75 12.24 5.91 -16.70
C ASP A 75 13.62 6.15 -17.26
N MET A 76 14.63 5.92 -16.42
CA MET A 76 16.00 5.87 -16.84
C MET A 76 16.67 4.64 -16.22
N ALA A 77 17.52 3.97 -16.97
CA ALA A 77 18.35 2.91 -16.45
C ALA A 77 19.59 2.72 -17.29
N TRP A 78 20.62 2.18 -16.66
CA TRP A 78 21.86 1.78 -17.33
C TRP A 78 22.34 0.44 -16.80
N CYS A 79 23.10 -0.26 -17.63
CA CYS A 79 23.75 -1.50 -17.33
C CYS A 79 25.25 -1.30 -17.53
N PRO A 80 26.04 -1.12 -16.45
CA PRO A 80 27.49 -0.90 -16.57
C PRO A 80 28.22 -2.01 -17.31
N GLU A 81 27.79 -3.26 -17.11
CA GLU A 81 28.42 -4.44 -17.72
C GLU A 81 28.32 -4.43 -19.26
N LEU A 82 27.26 -3.87 -19.82
CA LEU A 82 27.05 -3.75 -21.26
C LEU A 82 27.40 -2.38 -21.82
N ASP A 83 27.81 -1.45 -20.97
CA ASP A 83 28.04 -0.03 -21.33
C ASP A 83 26.86 0.62 -22.08
N VAL A 84 25.63 0.30 -21.66
CA VAL A 84 24.42 0.83 -22.29
C VAL A 84 23.47 1.43 -21.26
N GLY A 85 22.68 2.39 -21.72
CA GLY A 85 21.61 2.98 -20.93
C GLY A 85 20.47 3.48 -21.81
N TYR A 86 19.34 3.77 -21.19
CA TYR A 86 18.20 4.40 -21.83
C TYR A 86 17.52 5.37 -20.89
N ALA A 87 16.90 6.37 -21.47
CA ALA A 87 15.94 7.23 -20.79
C ALA A 87 14.77 7.51 -21.73
N PHE A 88 13.57 7.48 -21.21
CA PHE A 88 12.37 7.91 -21.91
C PHE A 88 11.38 8.61 -20.99
N MET A 89 10.58 9.47 -21.57
CA MET A 89 9.52 10.22 -20.91
C MET A 89 8.27 10.15 -21.76
N ILE A 90 7.12 9.97 -21.11
CA ILE A 90 5.82 9.96 -21.77
C ILE A 90 4.87 10.91 -21.06
N ASN A 91 4.03 11.59 -21.82
CA ASN A 91 3.05 12.56 -21.33
C ASN A 91 1.68 11.92 -21.06
N THR A 92 1.69 10.77 -20.37
CA THR A 92 0.48 10.04 -19.99
C THR A 92 0.70 9.32 -18.66
N SER A 93 -0.38 9.09 -17.92
CA SER A 93 -0.39 8.29 -16.69
C SER A 93 -0.63 6.80 -16.92
N THR A 94 -0.65 6.32 -18.18
CA THR A 94 -0.94 4.93 -18.53
C THR A 94 0.20 4.00 -18.08
N GLY A 95 0.02 3.37 -16.92
CA GLY A 95 1.03 2.49 -16.32
C GLY A 95 1.33 1.23 -17.13
N GLU A 96 0.36 0.71 -17.89
CA GLU A 96 0.55 -0.46 -18.76
C GLU A 96 1.47 -0.13 -19.93
N GLY A 97 1.18 0.95 -20.68
CA GLY A 97 2.02 1.42 -21.79
C GLY A 97 3.44 1.72 -21.33
N PHE A 98 3.59 2.40 -20.19
CA PHE A 98 4.89 2.66 -19.57
C PHE A 98 5.67 1.38 -19.27
N SER A 99 5.02 0.40 -18.65
CA SER A 99 5.65 -0.88 -18.31
C SER A 99 6.06 -1.67 -19.55
N LYS A 100 5.27 -1.61 -20.61
CA LYS A 100 5.55 -2.25 -21.90
C LYS A 100 6.76 -1.60 -22.57
N LEU A 101 6.78 -0.27 -22.67
CA LEU A 101 7.94 0.47 -23.24
C LEU A 101 9.23 0.14 -22.48
N ARG A 102 9.21 0.20 -21.17
CA ARG A 102 10.35 -0.15 -20.32
C ARG A 102 10.87 -1.56 -20.57
N LYS A 103 9.98 -2.53 -20.73
CA LYS A 103 10.35 -3.91 -21.05
C LYS A 103 10.98 -4.03 -22.44
N GLU A 104 10.44 -3.33 -23.43
CA GLU A 104 10.92 -3.36 -24.80
C GLU A 104 12.30 -2.67 -24.94
N PHE A 105 12.52 -1.51 -24.31
CA PHE A 105 13.83 -0.87 -24.28
C PHE A 105 14.91 -1.82 -23.71
N ARG A 106 14.64 -2.43 -22.58
CA ARG A 106 15.59 -3.36 -21.98
C ARG A 106 15.83 -4.59 -22.85
N ARG A 107 14.77 -5.14 -23.44
CA ARG A 107 14.86 -6.29 -24.34
C ARG A 107 15.72 -5.95 -25.57
N PHE A 108 15.53 -4.77 -26.13
CA PHE A 108 16.31 -4.29 -27.28
C PHE A 108 17.79 -4.16 -26.93
N LEU A 109 18.12 -3.54 -25.83
CA LEU A 109 19.51 -3.30 -25.40
C LEU A 109 20.28 -4.56 -25.02
N VAL A 110 19.60 -5.61 -24.56
CA VAL A 110 20.24 -6.90 -24.26
C VAL A 110 20.14 -7.91 -25.40
N LYS A 111 19.64 -7.48 -26.57
CA LYS A 111 19.51 -8.38 -27.73
C LYS A 111 20.89 -8.89 -28.16
N GLY A 112 21.04 -10.20 -28.31
CA GLY A 112 22.32 -10.84 -28.67
C GLY A 112 23.27 -11.04 -27.51
N GLN A 113 22.93 -10.58 -26.31
CA GLN A 113 23.73 -10.85 -25.11
C GLN A 113 23.29 -12.17 -24.45
N ASN A 114 24.28 -12.92 -23.98
CA ASN A 114 24.00 -14.12 -23.20
C ASN A 114 23.51 -13.74 -21.80
N PRO A 115 22.33 -14.21 -21.36
CA PRO A 115 21.89 -13.98 -19.99
C PRO A 115 22.84 -14.70 -19.02
N ARG A 116 23.09 -14.09 -17.86
CA ARG A 116 23.84 -14.76 -16.80
C ARG A 116 23.16 -16.07 -16.41
N LYS A 117 23.94 -17.12 -16.19
CA LYS A 117 23.44 -18.40 -15.70
C LYS A 117 22.71 -18.19 -14.38
N LEU A 118 21.57 -18.83 -14.26
CA LEU A 118 20.84 -18.83 -12.99
C LEU A 118 21.60 -19.75 -12.01
N PRO A 119 21.76 -19.32 -10.75
CA PRO A 119 22.34 -20.18 -9.72
C PRO A 119 21.55 -21.49 -9.58
N SER A 120 22.25 -22.58 -9.24
CA SER A 120 21.59 -23.81 -8.84
C SER A 120 20.68 -23.58 -7.65
N VAL A 121 19.64 -24.38 -7.54
CA VAL A 121 18.72 -24.33 -6.39
C VAL A 121 19.24 -25.34 -5.37
N PRO A 122 19.75 -24.89 -4.22
CA PRO A 122 20.18 -25.81 -3.17
C PRO A 122 18.93 -26.49 -2.58
N GLU A 123 19.13 -27.72 -2.14
CA GLU A 123 18.13 -28.42 -1.35
C GLU A 123 18.12 -27.84 0.06
N ILE A 124 16.97 -27.38 0.51
CA ILE A 124 16.75 -26.81 1.84
C ILE A 124 15.77 -27.72 2.59
N GLU A 125 16.04 -27.98 3.84
CA GLU A 125 15.17 -28.77 4.71
C GLU A 125 13.76 -28.19 4.75
N VAL A 126 12.76 -29.04 4.68
CA VAL A 126 11.34 -28.64 4.65
C VAL A 126 10.99 -27.86 5.90
N GLU A 127 11.56 -28.21 7.03
CA GLU A 127 11.39 -27.55 8.32
C GLU A 127 11.87 -26.10 8.30
N VAL A 128 12.98 -25.82 7.62
CA VAL A 128 13.53 -24.46 7.44
C VAL A 128 12.57 -23.64 6.58
N LEU A 129 12.10 -24.18 5.46
CA LEU A 129 11.13 -23.49 4.61
C LEU A 129 9.80 -23.26 5.35
N ALA A 130 9.31 -24.24 6.11
CA ALA A 130 8.11 -24.15 6.92
C ALA A 130 8.22 -23.09 8.02
N SER A 131 9.43 -22.87 8.57
CA SER A 131 9.66 -21.86 9.59
C SER A 131 9.34 -20.43 9.10
N TYR A 132 9.45 -20.16 7.79
CA TYR A 132 9.11 -18.89 7.17
C TYR A 132 7.63 -18.73 6.84
N ALA A 133 6.85 -19.81 6.88
CA ALA A 133 5.43 -19.74 6.58
C ALA A 133 4.68 -18.87 7.58
N GLY A 134 3.79 -18.01 7.08
CA GLY A 134 3.01 -17.12 7.94
C GLY A 134 2.48 -15.89 7.23
N TYR A 135 1.95 -14.98 8.03
CA TYR A 135 1.47 -13.69 7.57
C TYR A 135 2.45 -12.59 7.96
N TYR A 136 2.70 -11.68 7.02
CA TYR A 136 3.66 -10.60 7.18
C TYR A 136 3.01 -9.28 6.79
N GLN A 137 3.27 -8.24 7.58
CA GLN A 137 2.77 -6.89 7.36
C GLN A 137 3.94 -5.96 6.99
N ALA A 138 3.74 -5.08 6.01
CA ALA A 138 4.72 -4.06 5.67
C ALA A 138 4.96 -3.13 6.86
N VAL A 139 6.24 -2.97 7.24
CA VAL A 139 6.65 -2.14 8.39
C VAL A 139 6.63 -0.66 8.02
N MET A 140 7.09 -0.34 6.81
CA MET A 140 7.15 1.04 6.31
C MET A 140 6.40 1.14 4.98
N PRO A 141 5.10 1.47 4.99
CA PRO A 141 4.39 1.76 3.76
C PRO A 141 4.97 3.02 3.10
N ARG A 142 5.20 2.96 1.81
CA ARG A 142 5.80 4.07 1.01
C ARG A 142 5.06 5.41 1.12
N ARG A 143 3.78 5.37 1.51
CA ARG A 143 2.92 6.56 1.62
C ARG A 143 2.38 6.65 3.03
N GLU A 144 2.88 7.57 3.82
CA GLU A 144 2.46 7.80 5.21
C GLU A 144 0.95 7.96 5.34
N ARG A 145 0.32 8.73 4.45
CA ARG A 145 -1.15 8.90 4.44
C ARG A 145 -1.96 7.63 4.17
N ARG A 146 -1.34 6.52 3.71
CA ARG A 146 -1.99 5.22 3.55
C ARG A 146 -1.59 4.23 4.64
N ARG A 147 -0.85 4.66 5.64
CA ARG A 147 -0.37 3.81 6.72
C ARG A 147 -1.51 3.17 7.51
N PHE A 148 -2.61 3.88 7.68
CA PHE A 148 -3.82 3.33 8.30
C PHE A 148 -4.41 2.12 7.54
N LEU A 149 -4.14 1.98 6.25
CA LEU A 149 -4.56 0.83 5.44
C LEU A 149 -3.57 -0.34 5.48
N ALA A 150 -2.34 -0.14 5.97
CA ALA A 150 -1.31 -1.18 5.98
C ALA A 150 -1.75 -2.49 6.68
N PRO A 151 -2.53 -2.46 7.79
CA PRO A 151 -3.05 -3.67 8.42
C PRO A 151 -3.98 -4.50 7.54
N PHE A 152 -4.50 -3.93 6.44
CA PHE A 152 -5.45 -4.55 5.52
C PHE A 152 -4.86 -4.78 4.13
N TRP A 153 -4.09 -3.82 3.58
CA TRP A 153 -3.56 -3.86 2.22
C TRP A 153 -2.05 -4.07 2.11
N GLY A 154 -1.30 -3.95 3.18
CA GLY A 154 0.14 -4.17 3.21
C GLY A 154 0.55 -5.58 3.66
N MET A 155 -0.31 -6.57 3.45
CA MET A 155 -0.12 -7.93 3.95
C MET A 155 0.40 -8.86 2.87
N VAL A 156 1.32 -9.77 3.25
CA VAL A 156 1.82 -10.87 2.42
C VAL A 156 1.68 -12.17 3.20
N GLN A 157 1.15 -13.19 2.55
CA GLN A 157 1.17 -14.56 3.04
C GLN A 157 2.37 -15.28 2.43
N VAL A 158 3.16 -15.94 3.25
CA VAL A 158 4.28 -16.80 2.86
C VAL A 158 3.88 -18.24 3.12
N GLU A 159 4.04 -19.10 2.13
CA GLU A 159 3.76 -20.54 2.19
C GLU A 159 4.99 -21.31 1.72
N ALA A 160 5.37 -22.36 2.44
CA ALA A 160 6.35 -23.32 1.95
C ALA A 160 5.72 -24.14 0.81
N VAL A 161 6.44 -24.27 -0.28
CA VAL A 161 6.05 -25.06 -1.45
C VAL A 161 7.25 -25.89 -1.93
N ASP A 162 7.02 -26.82 -2.85
CA ASP A 162 8.09 -27.63 -3.41
C ASP A 162 9.24 -26.74 -3.91
N ALA A 163 10.44 -27.03 -3.39
CA ALA A 163 11.69 -26.35 -3.70
C ALA A 163 11.68 -24.82 -3.45
N GLY A 164 10.94 -24.30 -2.45
CA GLY A 164 11.04 -22.90 -2.08
C GLY A 164 9.84 -22.31 -1.37
N LEU A 165 9.59 -21.02 -1.57
CA LEU A 165 8.51 -20.26 -0.94
C LEU A 165 7.57 -19.67 -1.98
N LYS A 166 6.29 -19.55 -1.63
CA LYS A 166 5.29 -18.84 -2.38
C LYS A 166 4.83 -17.62 -1.56
N LEU A 167 5.00 -16.44 -2.12
CA LEU A 167 4.53 -15.19 -1.55
C LEU A 167 3.24 -14.77 -2.24
N THR A 168 2.18 -14.60 -1.47
CA THR A 168 0.89 -14.12 -1.97
C THR A 168 0.57 -12.77 -1.34
N ALA A 169 0.55 -11.71 -2.16
CA ALA A 169 0.12 -10.40 -1.69
C ALA A 169 -1.39 -10.40 -1.43
N LEU A 170 -1.79 -9.98 -0.24
CA LEU A 170 -3.19 -9.89 0.18
C LEU A 170 -3.69 -8.45 -0.03
N ASN A 171 -3.67 -7.99 -1.28
CA ASN A 171 -4.08 -6.63 -1.66
C ASN A 171 -5.54 -6.63 -2.14
N GLY A 172 -6.47 -6.68 -1.20
CA GLY A 172 -7.90 -6.70 -1.51
C GLY A 172 -8.29 -7.91 -2.38
N TRP A 173 -8.91 -7.67 -3.54
CA TRP A 173 -9.42 -8.73 -4.43
C TRP A 173 -8.36 -9.39 -5.33
N LYS A 174 -7.22 -8.73 -5.56
CA LYS A 174 -6.13 -9.26 -6.39
C LYS A 174 -5.10 -9.98 -5.52
N ARG A 175 -4.99 -11.29 -5.73
CA ARG A 175 -3.95 -12.11 -5.11
C ARG A 175 -2.86 -12.39 -6.14
N GLU A 176 -1.78 -11.61 -6.08
CA GLU A 176 -0.60 -11.89 -6.90
C GLU A 176 0.33 -12.82 -6.14
N ALA A 177 0.51 -14.00 -6.68
CA ALA A 177 1.44 -14.98 -6.14
C ALA A 177 2.79 -14.92 -6.85
N ARG A 178 3.88 -14.99 -6.08
CA ARG A 178 5.27 -15.02 -6.59
C ARG A 178 6.01 -16.20 -5.98
N LYS A 179 6.60 -17.03 -6.82
CA LYS A 179 7.48 -18.11 -6.35
C LYS A 179 8.87 -17.55 -6.07
N LEU A 180 9.49 -18.00 -5.00
CA LEU A 180 10.87 -17.74 -4.63
C LEU A 180 11.62 -19.08 -4.53
N LEU A 181 12.80 -19.15 -5.13
CA LEU A 181 13.71 -20.27 -5.06
C LEU A 181 14.86 -19.95 -4.10
N PRO A 182 15.32 -20.85 -3.26
CA PRO A 182 16.40 -20.60 -2.35
C PRO A 182 17.74 -20.39 -3.09
N LEU A 183 18.58 -19.55 -2.52
CA LEU A 183 20.02 -19.42 -2.77
C LEU A 183 20.81 -19.91 -1.56
N SER A 184 20.24 -19.75 -0.38
CA SER A 184 20.67 -20.30 0.91
C SER A 184 19.46 -20.36 1.84
N ASP A 185 19.67 -20.78 3.09
CA ASP A 185 18.60 -20.92 4.09
C ASP A 185 17.77 -19.67 4.28
N ARG A 186 18.37 -18.48 4.20
CA ARG A 186 17.73 -17.19 4.43
C ARG A 186 17.55 -16.32 3.19
N VAL A 187 18.18 -16.69 2.07
CA VAL A 187 18.25 -15.87 0.87
C VAL A 187 17.53 -16.54 -0.29
N PHE A 188 16.65 -15.81 -0.95
CA PHE A 188 15.80 -16.34 -2.02
C PHE A 188 15.84 -15.43 -3.24
N ARG A 189 15.64 -16.02 -4.42
CA ARG A 189 15.55 -15.34 -5.71
C ARG A 189 14.22 -15.63 -6.40
N ARG A 190 13.81 -14.75 -7.30
CA ARG A 190 12.75 -15.06 -8.25
C ARG A 190 13.25 -16.09 -9.28
N PRO A 191 12.38 -16.94 -9.84
CA PRO A 191 12.81 -18.02 -10.76
C PRO A 191 13.64 -17.54 -11.95
N THR A 192 13.32 -16.36 -12.50
CA THR A 192 13.96 -15.80 -13.71
C THR A 192 15.08 -14.81 -13.42
N VAL A 193 15.50 -14.67 -12.17
CA VAL A 193 16.47 -13.66 -11.72
C VAL A 193 17.62 -14.35 -11.00
N HIS A 194 18.86 -14.00 -11.32
CA HIS A 194 20.03 -14.56 -10.66
C HIS A 194 20.34 -13.88 -9.31
N LEU A 195 19.88 -12.62 -9.11
CA LEU A 195 20.13 -11.86 -7.88
C LEU A 195 19.17 -12.26 -6.75
N ALA A 196 19.68 -12.22 -5.52
CA ALA A 196 18.88 -12.33 -4.31
C ALA A 196 17.78 -11.27 -4.29
N SER A 197 16.53 -11.74 -4.31
CA SER A 197 15.34 -10.90 -4.42
C SER A 197 14.57 -10.76 -3.12
N ALA A 198 14.73 -11.72 -2.21
CA ALA A 198 14.11 -11.71 -0.89
C ALA A 198 15.09 -12.29 0.13
N VAL A 199 15.11 -11.72 1.32
CA VAL A 199 16.00 -12.11 2.40
C VAL A 199 15.22 -12.13 3.69
N PHE A 200 15.30 -13.22 4.44
CA PHE A 200 14.74 -13.37 5.77
C PHE A 200 15.80 -13.07 6.83
N PHE A 201 15.42 -12.37 7.87
CA PHE A 201 16.28 -11.97 8.98
C PHE A 201 15.47 -11.80 10.27
N ASP A 202 16.16 -11.80 11.39
CA ASP A 202 15.53 -11.58 12.68
C ASP A 202 15.14 -10.10 12.82
N GLY A 203 13.89 -9.82 13.19
CA GLY A 203 13.36 -8.46 13.36
C GLY A 203 13.96 -7.72 14.56
N GLU A 204 13.68 -6.43 14.69
CA GLU A 204 14.09 -5.63 15.87
C GLU A 204 13.43 -6.11 17.16
N ASP A 205 12.17 -6.51 17.06
CA ASP A 205 11.45 -7.14 18.17
C ASP A 205 11.93 -8.59 18.30
N GLU A 206 12.53 -8.94 19.43
CA GLU A 206 13.05 -10.27 19.71
C GLU A 206 12.05 -11.38 19.31
N GLY A 207 12.49 -12.28 18.43
CA GLY A 207 11.72 -13.45 17.99
C GLY A 207 10.73 -13.23 16.85
N ARG A 208 10.68 -12.07 16.20
CA ARG A 208 9.83 -11.86 15.01
C ARG A 208 10.64 -11.94 13.72
N ALA A 209 10.39 -12.98 12.93
CA ALA A 209 10.98 -13.10 11.61
C ALA A 209 10.52 -11.93 10.72
N SER A 210 11.47 -11.32 10.02
CA SER A 210 11.23 -10.26 9.03
C SER A 210 11.79 -10.68 7.69
N PHE A 211 11.26 -10.14 6.61
CA PHE A 211 11.87 -10.29 5.29
C PHE A 211 11.81 -9.00 4.48
N SER A 212 12.72 -8.86 3.53
CA SER A 212 12.73 -7.75 2.57
C SER A 212 12.72 -8.27 1.15
N ILE A 213 11.88 -7.68 0.29
CA ILE A 213 11.84 -7.95 -1.17
C ILE A 213 11.86 -6.65 -2.00
N SER A 214 11.39 -5.59 -1.50
CA SER A 214 11.41 -4.19 -1.97
C SER A 214 10.91 -3.26 -0.86
N ASN A 215 10.22 -3.83 0.11
CA ASN A 215 9.86 -3.25 1.39
C ASN A 215 10.22 -4.26 2.47
N GLU A 216 10.37 -3.78 3.69
CA GLU A 216 10.52 -4.64 4.85
C GLU A 216 9.14 -5.07 5.36
N TYR A 217 9.04 -6.35 5.71
CA TYR A 217 7.82 -6.97 6.23
C TYR A 217 8.14 -7.69 7.52
N GLN A 218 7.28 -7.55 8.51
CA GLN A 218 7.40 -8.20 9.81
C GLN A 218 6.29 -9.24 10.01
N ARG A 219 6.63 -10.39 10.58
CA ARG A 219 5.68 -11.47 10.85
C ARG A 219 4.63 -11.02 11.85
N VAL A 220 3.37 -11.34 11.58
CA VAL A 220 2.23 -11.06 12.45
C VAL A 220 1.42 -12.34 12.71
N PRO A 221 0.84 -12.48 13.92
CA PRO A 221 0.00 -13.63 14.24
C PRO A 221 -1.19 -13.74 13.30
N LYS A 222 -1.48 -14.94 12.80
CA LYS A 222 -2.64 -15.24 11.95
C LYS A 222 -3.96 -14.79 12.61
N ALA A 223 -4.11 -15.03 13.90
CA ALA A 223 -5.30 -14.63 14.65
C ALA A 223 -5.52 -13.10 14.56
N LEU A 224 -4.46 -12.29 14.72
CA LEU A 224 -4.55 -10.83 14.65
C LEU A 224 -5.01 -10.36 13.25
N VAL A 225 -4.51 -10.99 12.20
CA VAL A 225 -4.91 -10.66 10.81
C VAL A 225 -6.41 -10.90 10.63
N TRP A 226 -6.90 -12.10 10.95
CA TRP A 226 -8.29 -12.44 10.78
C TRP A 226 -9.22 -11.64 11.69
N THR A 227 -8.82 -11.39 12.95
CA THR A 227 -9.61 -10.54 13.86
C THR A 227 -9.80 -9.15 13.28
N ARG A 228 -8.74 -8.52 12.74
CA ARG A 228 -8.84 -7.20 12.09
C ARG A 228 -9.80 -7.22 10.89
N TRP A 229 -9.69 -8.21 10.03
CA TRP A 229 -10.55 -8.33 8.84
C TRP A 229 -12.02 -8.58 9.22
N ILE A 230 -12.27 -9.46 10.20
CA ILE A 230 -13.62 -9.76 10.68
C ILE A 230 -14.24 -8.52 11.32
N LEU A 231 -13.53 -7.85 12.22
CA LEU A 231 -14.02 -6.62 12.86
C LEU A 231 -14.32 -5.52 11.85
N ALA A 232 -13.40 -5.25 10.91
CA ALA A 232 -13.62 -4.25 9.89
C ALA A 232 -14.77 -4.60 8.95
N GLY A 233 -14.84 -5.85 8.48
CA GLY A 233 -15.92 -6.33 7.63
C GLY A 233 -17.29 -6.27 8.33
N THR A 234 -17.37 -6.72 9.58
CA THR A 234 -18.60 -6.63 10.37
C THR A 234 -19.03 -5.18 10.57
N ALA A 235 -18.10 -4.29 10.91
CA ALA A 235 -18.40 -2.88 11.08
C ALA A 235 -18.95 -2.25 9.79
N LEU A 236 -18.32 -2.50 8.64
CA LEU A 236 -18.77 -1.99 7.35
C LEU A 236 -20.15 -2.55 6.96
N ILE A 237 -20.40 -3.83 7.18
CA ILE A 237 -21.71 -4.45 6.92
C ILE A 237 -22.78 -3.81 7.81
N LEU A 238 -22.53 -3.68 9.12
CA LEU A 238 -23.46 -3.03 10.05
C LEU A 238 -23.77 -1.60 9.60
N MET A 239 -22.77 -0.82 9.24
CA MET A 239 -22.96 0.55 8.73
C MET A 239 -23.77 0.56 7.43
N ALA A 240 -23.49 -0.34 6.50
CA ALA A 240 -24.23 -0.45 5.24
C ALA A 240 -25.71 -0.74 5.46
N THR A 241 -26.09 -1.49 6.51
CA THR A 241 -27.52 -1.78 6.83
C THR A 241 -28.34 -0.55 7.14
N THR A 242 -27.73 0.59 7.50
CA THR A 242 -28.47 1.85 7.75
C THR A 242 -29.22 2.35 6.54
N ILE A 243 -28.70 2.12 5.32
CA ILE A 243 -29.28 2.59 4.07
C ILE A 243 -30.61 1.86 3.75
N PRO A 244 -30.65 0.51 3.60
CA PRO A 244 -31.91 -0.20 3.37
C PRO A 244 -32.89 -0.03 4.55
N PHE A 245 -32.39 0.12 5.77
CA PHE A 245 -33.24 0.41 6.91
C PHE A 245 -33.88 1.80 6.78
N ALA A 246 -33.14 2.82 6.29
CA ALA A 246 -33.67 4.15 6.02
C ALA A 246 -34.75 4.13 4.93
N LEU A 247 -34.56 3.35 3.86
CA LEU A 247 -35.57 3.19 2.79
C LEU A 247 -36.92 2.67 3.30
N ILE A 248 -36.95 2.00 4.48
CA ILE A 248 -38.19 1.52 5.09
C ILE A 248 -38.83 2.57 6.00
N TRP A 249 -38.07 3.28 6.83
CA TRP A 249 -38.66 4.18 7.83
C TRP A 249 -38.83 5.61 7.35
N VAL A 250 -37.97 6.13 6.43
CA VAL A 250 -38.08 7.50 5.93
C VAL A 250 -39.41 7.73 5.19
N PRO A 251 -39.85 6.89 4.22
CA PRO A 251 -41.14 7.07 3.57
C PRO A 251 -42.31 7.07 4.57
N ARG A 252 -42.23 6.27 5.65
CA ARG A 252 -43.30 6.22 6.67
C ARG A 252 -43.49 7.53 7.42
N LEU A 253 -42.43 8.37 7.54
CA LEU A 253 -42.55 9.71 8.11
C LEU A 253 -43.37 10.62 7.20
N PHE A 254 -43.15 10.57 5.86
CA PHE A 254 -43.81 11.42 4.89
C PHE A 254 -45.30 11.01 4.67
N PHE A 255 -45.60 9.70 4.76
CA PHE A 255 -46.96 9.20 4.58
C PHE A 255 -47.81 9.19 5.85
N GLY A 256 -47.45 9.99 6.88
CA GLY A 256 -48.24 10.26 8.07
C GLY A 256 -48.42 9.09 9.01
N ARG A 257 -47.67 7.98 8.85
CA ARG A 257 -47.68 6.88 9.82
C ARG A 257 -46.77 7.21 11.01
N ARG A 258 -47.40 7.52 12.15
CA ARG A 258 -46.65 7.77 13.40
C ARG A 258 -45.75 6.60 13.74
N LEU A 259 -44.43 6.88 13.80
CA LEU A 259 -43.47 5.91 14.31
C LEU A 259 -43.58 5.91 15.83
N ARG A 260 -43.57 4.71 16.44
CA ARG A 260 -43.59 4.57 17.90
C ARG A 260 -42.44 5.30 18.60
N GLU A 261 -41.39 5.58 17.83
CA GLU A 261 -40.13 6.22 18.25
C GLU A 261 -40.03 7.70 17.84
N GLU A 262 -41.13 8.42 17.56
CA GLU A 262 -41.07 9.82 17.16
C GLU A 262 -40.27 10.71 18.13
N GLN A 263 -40.37 10.46 19.42
CA GLN A 263 -39.59 11.16 20.45
C GLN A 263 -38.10 10.85 20.42
N PHE A 264 -37.69 9.77 19.72
CA PHE A 264 -36.31 9.31 19.62
C PHE A 264 -35.89 9.07 18.17
N LEU A 265 -36.39 9.89 17.25
CA LEU A 265 -36.03 9.80 15.82
C LEU A 265 -34.52 9.86 15.61
N SER A 266 -33.80 10.60 16.47
CA SER A 266 -32.33 10.70 16.49
C SER A 266 -31.62 9.33 16.56
N VAL A 267 -32.23 8.32 17.20
CA VAL A 267 -31.69 6.95 17.23
C VAL A 267 -31.54 6.35 15.83
N ARG A 268 -32.35 6.78 14.87
CA ARG A 268 -32.30 6.32 13.47
C ARG A 268 -31.53 7.26 12.58
N VAL A 269 -31.69 8.56 12.80
CA VAL A 269 -31.13 9.62 11.96
C VAL A 269 -29.62 9.74 12.13
N LEU A 270 -29.11 9.69 13.36
CA LEU A 270 -27.67 9.87 13.62
C LEU A 270 -26.82 8.76 13.01
N PRO A 271 -27.12 7.45 13.13
CA PRO A 271 -26.39 6.42 12.42
C PRO A 271 -26.43 6.53 10.90
N LEU A 272 -27.56 7.01 10.34
CA LEU A 272 -27.68 7.25 8.90
C LEU A 272 -26.78 8.42 8.47
N ILE A 273 -26.85 9.58 9.15
CA ILE A 273 -26.01 10.75 8.88
C ILE A 273 -24.53 10.35 8.95
N CYS A 274 -24.13 9.59 9.97
CA CYS A 274 -22.77 9.11 10.13
C CYS A 274 -22.33 8.26 8.93
N THR A 275 -23.15 7.29 8.48
CA THR A 275 -22.85 6.48 7.30
C THR A 275 -22.76 7.34 6.03
N LEU A 276 -23.71 8.27 5.83
CA LEU A 276 -23.69 9.16 4.67
C LEU A 276 -22.48 10.11 4.66
N SER A 277 -22.03 10.56 5.83
CA SER A 277 -20.81 11.38 5.95
C SER A 277 -19.57 10.59 5.54
N LEU A 278 -19.49 9.31 5.89
CA LEU A 278 -18.40 8.43 5.44
C LEU A 278 -18.46 8.20 3.92
N VAL A 279 -19.64 7.95 3.37
CA VAL A 279 -19.83 7.79 1.91
C VAL A 279 -19.43 9.08 1.19
N ALA A 280 -19.84 10.25 1.68
CA ALA A 280 -19.43 11.54 1.13
C ALA A 280 -17.91 11.72 1.18
N CYS A 281 -17.28 11.40 2.31
CA CYS A 281 -15.82 11.43 2.46
C CYS A 281 -15.12 10.55 1.41
N LEU A 282 -15.58 9.31 1.21
CA LEU A 282 -15.01 8.40 0.21
C LEU A 282 -15.23 8.88 -1.23
N ALA A 283 -16.40 9.44 -1.54
CA ALA A 283 -16.69 10.03 -2.85
C ALA A 283 -15.76 11.22 -3.13
N ILE A 284 -15.61 12.15 -2.17
CA ILE A 284 -14.69 13.29 -2.25
C ILE A 284 -13.25 12.82 -2.49
N LEU A 285 -12.80 11.79 -1.77
CA LEU A 285 -11.46 11.23 -1.96
C LEU A 285 -11.31 10.59 -3.34
N SER A 286 -12.32 9.90 -3.84
CA SER A 286 -12.28 9.25 -5.16
C SER A 286 -12.18 10.26 -6.30
N GLU A 287 -13.07 11.25 -6.31
CA GLU A 287 -13.12 12.28 -7.35
C GLU A 287 -11.93 13.24 -7.27
N GLY A 288 -11.52 13.60 -6.05
CA GLY A 288 -10.39 14.51 -5.82
C GLY A 288 -9.02 13.96 -6.21
N GLN A 289 -8.89 12.66 -6.46
CA GLN A 289 -7.63 12.03 -6.89
C GLN A 289 -7.20 12.41 -8.32
N SER A 290 -8.07 12.98 -9.12
CA SER A 290 -7.76 13.42 -10.49
C SER A 290 -6.68 14.52 -10.52
N ASP A 291 -6.67 15.41 -9.54
CA ASP A 291 -5.61 16.40 -9.28
C ASP A 291 -5.37 16.48 -7.77
N GLU A 292 -4.59 15.55 -7.25
CA GLU A 292 -4.39 15.39 -5.81
C GLU A 292 -3.78 16.63 -5.15
N ILE A 293 -2.79 17.26 -5.80
CA ILE A 293 -2.12 18.45 -5.29
C ILE A 293 -3.05 19.68 -5.36
N GLY A 294 -3.71 19.89 -6.47
CA GLY A 294 -4.62 20.99 -6.66
C GLY A 294 -5.88 20.90 -5.78
N ASN A 295 -6.38 19.68 -5.54
CA ASN A 295 -7.60 19.45 -4.78
C ASN A 295 -7.37 19.35 -3.27
N PHE A 296 -6.29 18.74 -2.82
CA PHE A 296 -6.01 18.51 -1.38
C PHE A 296 -4.81 19.28 -0.83
N GLY A 297 -3.88 19.76 -1.67
CA GLY A 297 -2.71 20.53 -1.25
C GLY A 297 -2.98 22.03 -1.03
N ARG A 298 -4.21 22.49 -1.22
CA ARG A 298 -4.66 23.87 -0.96
C ARG A 298 -6.08 23.85 -0.44
N MET A 299 -6.54 24.98 0.10
CA MET A 299 -7.96 25.14 0.45
C MET A 299 -8.81 25.14 -0.82
N SER A 300 -9.64 24.12 -0.96
CA SER A 300 -10.51 23.87 -2.11
C SER A 300 -11.84 23.28 -1.64
N PRO A 301 -12.87 23.20 -2.49
CA PRO A 301 -14.10 22.48 -2.15
C PRO A 301 -13.87 21.02 -1.75
N TRP A 302 -12.87 20.36 -2.34
CA TRP A 302 -12.51 18.98 -2.05
C TRP A 302 -11.86 18.82 -0.66
N SER A 303 -10.86 19.63 -0.35
CA SER A 303 -10.19 19.60 0.94
C SER A 303 -11.12 20.02 2.08
N LEU A 304 -11.94 21.04 1.87
CA LEU A 304 -12.92 21.49 2.85
C LEU A 304 -14.04 20.47 3.04
N GLY A 305 -14.56 19.90 1.94
CA GLY A 305 -15.55 18.82 1.97
C GLY A 305 -15.05 17.59 2.72
N PHE A 306 -13.81 17.19 2.49
CA PHE A 306 -13.16 16.10 3.23
C PHE A 306 -13.09 16.41 4.72
N PHE A 307 -12.55 17.56 5.09
CA PHE A 307 -12.46 18.03 6.47
C PHE A 307 -13.83 18.01 7.19
N VAL A 308 -14.83 18.64 6.59
CA VAL A 308 -16.18 18.71 7.15
C VAL A 308 -16.82 17.33 7.28
N SER A 309 -16.71 16.49 6.24
CA SER A 309 -17.28 15.13 6.26
C SER A 309 -16.69 14.26 7.36
N THR A 310 -15.38 14.35 7.61
CA THR A 310 -14.71 13.57 8.68
C THR A 310 -15.13 14.05 10.07
N LEU A 311 -15.34 15.35 10.27
CA LEU A 311 -15.86 15.91 11.53
C LEU A 311 -17.33 15.48 11.76
N PHE A 312 -18.18 15.61 10.74
CA PHE A 312 -19.57 15.16 10.83
C PHE A 312 -19.68 13.67 11.13
N PHE A 313 -18.81 12.87 10.53
CA PHE A 313 -18.70 11.43 10.84
C PHE A 313 -18.41 11.20 12.33
N ALA A 314 -17.39 11.85 12.87
CA ALA A 314 -16.99 11.66 14.27
C ALA A 314 -18.07 12.15 15.26
N ILE A 315 -18.61 13.35 15.03
CA ILE A 315 -19.63 13.95 15.88
C ILE A 315 -20.92 13.11 15.88
N SER A 316 -21.37 12.70 14.68
CA SER A 316 -22.59 11.87 14.55
C SER A 316 -22.42 10.46 15.10
N ALA A 317 -21.23 9.89 15.03
CA ALA A 317 -20.90 8.60 15.65
C ALA A 317 -21.02 8.68 17.19
N ALA A 318 -20.38 9.67 17.80
CA ALA A 318 -20.41 9.89 19.25
C ALA A 318 -21.83 10.22 19.75
N ALA A 319 -22.52 11.13 19.08
CA ALA A 319 -23.90 11.51 19.40
C ALA A 319 -24.86 10.32 19.23
N GLY A 320 -24.69 9.55 18.13
CA GLY A 320 -25.49 8.36 17.85
C GLY A 320 -25.35 7.28 18.93
N LEU A 321 -24.12 7.04 19.40
CA LEU A 321 -23.86 6.13 20.49
C LEU A 321 -24.51 6.62 21.80
N GLY A 322 -24.31 7.88 22.17
CA GLY A 322 -24.91 8.50 23.35
C GLY A 322 -26.44 8.39 23.37
N VAL A 323 -27.09 8.74 22.25
CA VAL A 323 -28.55 8.63 22.11
C VAL A 323 -29.04 7.17 22.17
N ALA A 324 -28.32 6.23 21.51
CA ALA A 324 -28.69 4.81 21.56
C ALA A 324 -28.62 4.21 22.97
N PHE A 325 -27.66 4.65 23.78
CA PHE A 325 -27.59 4.26 25.21
C PHE A 325 -28.65 4.90 26.09
N SER A 326 -28.89 6.21 25.92
CA SER A 326 -29.81 6.99 26.74
C SER A 326 -31.29 6.67 26.46
N ALA A 327 -31.60 6.10 25.30
CA ALA A 327 -32.97 5.80 24.90
C ALA A 327 -33.62 4.77 25.80
N LYS A 328 -34.77 5.16 26.40
CA LYS A 328 -35.53 4.28 27.30
C LYS A 328 -36.04 3.02 26.57
N ARG A 329 -35.87 1.85 27.20
CA ARG A 329 -36.27 0.55 26.62
C ARG A 329 -37.77 0.45 26.29
N SER A 330 -38.62 1.15 27.02
CA SER A 330 -40.08 1.16 26.82
C SER A 330 -40.55 1.98 25.63
N SER A 331 -39.74 2.93 25.17
CA SER A 331 -40.13 3.91 24.14
C SER A 331 -39.72 3.51 22.72
N ILE A 332 -38.83 2.52 22.55
CA ILE A 332 -38.27 2.12 21.25
C ILE A 332 -38.49 0.63 21.04
N ARG A 333 -38.77 0.20 19.80
CA ARG A 333 -38.85 -1.21 19.43
C ARG A 333 -37.49 -1.89 19.66
N ARG A 334 -37.53 -3.09 20.25
CA ARG A 334 -36.32 -3.82 20.65
C ARG A 334 -35.33 -4.00 19.49
N GLY A 335 -35.81 -4.36 18.28
CA GLY A 335 -34.97 -4.54 17.10
C GLY A 335 -34.32 -3.23 16.65
N VAL A 336 -35.04 -2.10 16.65
CA VAL A 336 -34.49 -0.78 16.30
C VAL A 336 -33.38 -0.37 17.24
N ARG A 337 -33.61 -0.55 18.55
CA ARG A 337 -32.61 -0.22 19.56
C ARG A 337 -31.32 -1.02 19.39
N TRP A 338 -31.42 -2.34 19.24
CA TRP A 338 -30.25 -3.19 19.07
C TRP A 338 -29.51 -2.86 17.76
N HIS A 339 -30.25 -2.68 16.66
CA HIS A 339 -29.64 -2.27 15.38
C HIS A 339 -28.89 -0.95 15.53
N SER A 340 -29.52 0.09 16.08
CA SER A 340 -28.89 1.41 16.24
C SER A 340 -27.68 1.35 17.19
N LEU A 341 -27.76 0.56 18.26
CA LEU A 341 -26.65 0.38 19.20
C LEU A 341 -25.46 -0.29 18.53
N LEU A 342 -25.68 -1.39 17.79
CA LEU A 342 -24.63 -2.11 17.09
C LEU A 342 -23.97 -1.23 16.01
N VAL A 343 -24.79 -0.52 15.22
CA VAL A 343 -24.29 0.38 14.18
C VAL A 343 -23.51 1.53 14.80
N ALA A 344 -24.05 2.22 15.81
CA ALA A 344 -23.37 3.33 16.46
C ALA A 344 -22.05 2.90 17.13
N SER A 345 -22.01 1.69 17.72
CA SER A 345 -20.77 1.13 18.27
C SER A 345 -19.73 0.89 17.17
N ALA A 346 -20.13 0.33 16.02
CA ALA A 346 -19.25 0.11 14.89
C ALA A 346 -18.73 1.43 14.31
N GLN A 347 -19.58 2.44 14.17
CA GLN A 347 -19.21 3.79 13.72
C GLN A 347 -18.23 4.46 14.67
N THR A 348 -18.48 4.36 15.98
CA THR A 348 -17.60 4.92 17.00
C THR A 348 -16.24 4.21 17.02
N MET A 349 -16.21 2.89 16.87
CA MET A 349 -14.96 2.14 16.75
C MET A 349 -14.14 2.60 15.52
N LEU A 350 -14.80 2.79 14.38
CA LEU A 350 -14.14 3.32 13.19
C LEU A 350 -13.66 4.77 13.39
N ALA A 351 -14.46 5.61 14.07
CA ALA A 351 -14.06 6.98 14.40
C ALA A 351 -12.81 7.01 15.28
N PHE A 352 -12.73 6.16 16.30
CA PHE A 352 -11.50 6.02 17.11
C PHE A 352 -10.31 5.57 16.30
N TYR A 353 -10.50 4.60 15.40
CA TYR A 353 -9.44 4.16 14.50
C TYR A 353 -8.91 5.29 13.60
N LEU A 354 -9.83 6.05 12.98
CA LEU A 354 -9.46 7.19 12.13
C LEU A 354 -8.84 8.34 12.94
N ALA A 355 -9.31 8.56 14.19
CA ALA A 355 -8.71 9.53 15.11
C ALA A 355 -7.27 9.15 15.48
N TYR A 356 -7.03 7.88 15.81
CA TYR A 356 -5.69 7.36 16.11
C TYR A 356 -4.69 7.63 14.97
N TRP A 357 -5.17 7.56 13.71
CA TRP A 357 -4.36 7.86 12.54
C TRP A 357 -4.35 9.35 12.13
N GLY A 358 -4.95 10.24 12.93
CA GLY A 358 -4.99 11.68 12.64
C GLY A 358 -5.83 12.06 11.41
N LEU A 359 -6.79 11.21 11.00
CA LEU A 359 -7.58 11.43 9.79
C LEU A 359 -8.87 12.22 10.04
N LEU A 360 -9.30 12.38 11.30
CA LEU A 360 -10.47 13.19 11.64
C LEU A 360 -10.09 14.67 11.72
N GLY A 361 -10.78 15.50 10.96
CA GLY A 361 -10.50 16.93 10.91
C GLY A 361 -9.14 17.25 10.31
N LEU A 362 -8.60 16.37 9.44
CA LEU A 362 -7.33 16.59 8.77
C LEU A 362 -7.42 17.78 7.82
N ARG A 363 -6.61 18.80 8.08
CA ARG A 363 -6.41 19.95 7.20
C ARG A 363 -5.36 19.60 6.16
N SER A 364 -5.78 19.03 5.06
CA SER A 364 -4.85 18.56 4.01
C SER A 364 -4.14 19.71 3.25
N TRP A 365 -4.55 20.96 3.48
CA TRP A 365 -4.04 22.18 2.85
C TRP A 365 -3.02 22.96 3.71
N VAL A 366 -2.61 22.42 4.87
CA VAL A 366 -1.62 23.04 5.78
C VAL A 366 -0.27 22.36 5.62
#